data_26ca25654a5b6dd4f153aef2bd504170
#
_entry.id   26ca25654a5b6dd4f153aef2bd504170
#
_cell.length_a   1.000
_cell.length_b   1.000
_cell.length_c   1.000
_cell.angle_alpha   90.00
_cell.angle_beta   90.00
_cell.angle_gamma   90.00
#
_symmetry.space_group_name_H-M   'P 1'
#
loop_
_entity.id
_entity.type
_entity.pdbx_description
1 polymer ?
#
loop_
_entity_poly.entity_id
_entity_poly.type
_entity_poly.pdbx_seq_one_letter_code
_entity_poly.pdbx_strand_id
1 'polypeptide(L)'
;MAIPQSFIQELINRTDVVEVVGRYVPLKKGGANYMGLCPFHGEKSPSFSVSPTKQFFHCFGCGKNGNAIGFLMEHGGMSFIEAVKDLAQSYGLQVPEDDADPAERQRAQQQRQRQATLNEVLEKAGESYRKHLKTSPQAVDYLKGRGLSGEVAKQFGLGYAPEGWRNLASVFTDYQDALLVESGLVISHEESGKEDKRYDRFRDRIMFPIRNVKGESIGFGGRVLGDGTPKYLNSPETPVFSKGRELYGLFEARTALREAGYVLVTEGYMDVVALAQLGFPNAVATLGTACTTDHVQKLFRFTDSVVFSFDGDAAGRRAARKALDGALPFASDTRNVKFLFLPAEHDPDSFVRAHGTDAFARMVSDATPLSRFVMEVAREGCDIDSAEGRALLAAQAKPLWLAMPDGVLKTQMLNELANAVGIGQHELQRLWLASTPSGTPSFNPANKPAQKSGFASPSPWTRTGYNKRPPPIGINLRSKAPSRHDRALQILFADMQQWDGLSAPQHHLLLEMPAPYGELMAWLNQQWLENGVQPLAGLREGLRGHSHEGVVSRLIDDALADIDSDAGELQSIMLALEKDQLSQEIDSLTRRMASDPLAYERIKQLNSRLAALKKAPLV
;
A
#
# COMPACT_ATOMS: atom_id res chain seq x y z
N MET A 1 16.74 -5.93 0.53
CA MET A 1 16.74 -7.10 -0.36
C MET A 1 15.85 -6.79 -1.54
N ALA A 2 16.42 -6.60 -2.72
CA ALA A 2 15.66 -6.45 -3.95
C ALA A 2 15.52 -7.84 -4.58
N ILE A 3 14.29 -8.27 -4.87
CA ILE A 3 14.06 -9.50 -5.63
C ILE A 3 14.36 -9.16 -7.10
N PRO A 4 15.16 -9.98 -7.83
CA PRO A 4 15.47 -9.71 -9.23
C PRO A 4 14.21 -9.56 -10.08
N GLN A 5 14.18 -8.55 -10.93
CA GLN A 5 13.03 -8.25 -11.79
C GLN A 5 12.70 -9.43 -12.73
N SER A 6 13.72 -10.09 -13.24
CA SER A 6 13.57 -11.30 -14.07
C SER A 6 12.84 -12.44 -13.35
N PHE A 7 13.11 -12.63 -12.07
CA PHE A 7 12.40 -13.64 -11.28
C PHE A 7 10.94 -13.28 -11.06
N ILE A 8 10.64 -12.00 -10.77
CA ILE A 8 9.26 -11.54 -10.59
C ILE A 8 8.47 -11.76 -11.89
N GLN A 9 9.09 -11.47 -13.03
CA GLN A 9 8.49 -11.66 -14.33
C GLN A 9 8.25 -13.15 -14.65
N GLU A 10 9.23 -14.03 -14.37
CA GLU A 10 9.09 -15.47 -14.47
C GLU A 10 7.96 -16.00 -13.58
N LEU A 11 7.89 -15.52 -12.33
CA LEU A 11 6.84 -15.91 -11.39
C LEU A 11 5.45 -15.53 -11.91
N ILE A 12 5.28 -14.30 -12.41
CA ILE A 12 4.01 -13.84 -12.99
C ILE A 12 3.64 -14.67 -14.21
N ASN A 13 4.60 -14.98 -15.08
CA ASN A 13 4.36 -15.77 -16.29
C ASN A 13 3.94 -17.22 -15.98
N ARG A 14 4.38 -17.78 -14.84
CA ARG A 14 3.99 -19.13 -14.37
C ARG A 14 2.72 -19.15 -13.53
N THR A 15 2.28 -17.99 -13.07
CA THR A 15 1.11 -17.86 -12.17
C THR A 15 -0.17 -17.81 -12.99
N ASP A 16 -1.18 -18.61 -12.62
CA ASP A 16 -2.54 -18.43 -13.15
C ASP A 16 -3.35 -17.51 -12.22
N VAL A 17 -3.61 -16.29 -12.68
CA VAL A 17 -4.39 -15.29 -11.95
C VAL A 17 -5.80 -15.78 -11.62
N VAL A 18 -6.40 -16.61 -12.48
CA VAL A 18 -7.75 -17.16 -12.27
C VAL A 18 -7.74 -18.11 -11.08
N GLU A 19 -6.69 -18.95 -10.97
CA GLU A 19 -6.52 -19.85 -9.84
C GLU A 19 -6.28 -19.06 -8.54
N VAL A 20 -5.38 -18.06 -8.56
CA VAL A 20 -5.06 -17.25 -7.38
C VAL A 20 -6.28 -16.50 -6.88
N VAL A 21 -6.99 -15.81 -7.76
CA VAL A 21 -8.21 -15.05 -7.42
C VAL A 21 -9.34 -16.00 -7.01
N GLY A 22 -9.48 -17.12 -7.70
CA GLY A 22 -10.53 -18.11 -7.44
C GLY A 22 -10.50 -18.73 -6.05
N ARG A 23 -9.36 -18.68 -5.35
CA ARG A 23 -9.26 -19.08 -3.92
C ARG A 23 -10.06 -18.17 -2.99
N TYR A 24 -10.33 -16.93 -3.41
CA TYR A 24 -10.94 -15.89 -2.59
C TYR A 24 -12.29 -15.39 -3.14
N VAL A 25 -12.48 -15.45 -4.46
CA VAL A 25 -13.65 -14.92 -5.16
C VAL A 25 -14.30 -16.03 -5.98
N PRO A 26 -15.61 -16.30 -5.80
CA PRO A 26 -16.34 -17.22 -6.65
C PRO A 26 -16.40 -16.68 -8.08
N LEU A 27 -15.62 -17.26 -8.98
CA LEU A 27 -15.55 -16.86 -10.36
C LEU A 27 -16.42 -17.76 -11.26
N LYS A 28 -17.14 -17.16 -12.22
CA LYS A 28 -17.91 -17.86 -13.26
C LYS A 28 -17.40 -17.47 -14.62
N LYS A 29 -17.27 -18.42 -15.53
CA LYS A 29 -16.83 -18.16 -16.90
C LYS A 29 -17.86 -17.28 -17.63
N GLY A 30 -17.41 -16.15 -18.17
CA GLY A 30 -18.20 -15.19 -18.93
C GLY A 30 -17.45 -14.82 -20.22
N GLY A 31 -17.69 -15.59 -21.29
CA GLY A 31 -16.95 -15.42 -22.56
C GLY A 31 -15.47 -15.82 -22.43
N ALA A 32 -14.55 -14.96 -22.84
CA ALA A 32 -13.11 -15.17 -22.77
C ALA A 32 -12.55 -14.97 -21.33
N ASN A 33 -13.30 -14.29 -20.46
CA ASN A 33 -12.88 -13.95 -19.10
C ASN A 33 -13.71 -14.69 -18.05
N TYR A 34 -13.28 -14.58 -16.79
CA TYR A 34 -14.03 -15.02 -15.63
C TYR A 34 -14.61 -13.80 -14.90
N MET A 35 -15.87 -13.89 -14.46
CA MET A 35 -16.59 -12.81 -13.82
C MET A 35 -16.97 -13.20 -12.39
N GLY A 36 -16.91 -12.24 -11.46
CA GLY A 36 -17.32 -12.42 -10.07
C GLY A 36 -17.75 -11.11 -9.44
N LEU A 37 -18.22 -11.17 -8.18
CA LEU A 37 -18.44 -9.97 -7.39
C LEU A 37 -17.09 -9.42 -6.94
N CYS A 38 -16.93 -8.11 -7.00
CA CYS A 38 -15.66 -7.48 -6.65
C CYS A 38 -15.35 -7.66 -5.15
N PRO A 39 -14.15 -8.15 -4.80
CA PRO A 39 -13.76 -8.28 -3.40
C PRO A 39 -13.27 -6.96 -2.78
N PHE A 40 -13.21 -5.88 -3.57
CA PHE A 40 -12.67 -4.57 -3.15
C PHE A 40 -13.75 -3.51 -2.90
N HIS A 41 -14.99 -3.73 -3.38
CA HIS A 41 -16.14 -2.85 -3.08
C HIS A 41 -17.43 -3.67 -3.03
N GLY A 42 -18.43 -3.17 -2.31
CA GLY A 42 -19.73 -3.81 -2.20
C GLY A 42 -20.57 -3.66 -3.48
N GLU A 43 -20.95 -4.77 -4.11
CA GLU A 43 -21.79 -4.76 -5.30
C GLU A 43 -22.76 -5.96 -5.33
N LYS A 44 -23.87 -5.82 -6.06
CA LYS A 44 -24.88 -6.88 -6.23
C LYS A 44 -24.79 -7.58 -7.59
N SER A 45 -24.16 -6.94 -8.57
CA SER A 45 -23.98 -7.45 -9.94
C SER A 45 -22.49 -7.62 -10.24
N PRO A 46 -22.07 -8.74 -10.87
CA PRO A 46 -20.65 -8.98 -11.15
C PRO A 46 -20.05 -7.92 -12.07
N SER A 47 -19.08 -7.14 -11.55
CA SER A 47 -18.29 -6.19 -12.33
C SER A 47 -16.78 -6.50 -12.29
N PHE A 48 -16.40 -7.55 -11.58
CA PHE A 48 -15.01 -7.98 -11.43
C PHE A 48 -14.67 -9.02 -12.49
N SER A 49 -13.79 -8.67 -13.41
CA SER A 49 -13.36 -9.51 -14.52
C SER A 49 -11.93 -9.98 -14.32
N VAL A 50 -11.66 -11.26 -14.58
CA VAL A 50 -10.34 -11.87 -14.52
C VAL A 50 -10.04 -12.51 -15.87
N SER A 51 -8.98 -12.03 -16.55
CA SER A 51 -8.57 -12.50 -17.86
C SER A 51 -7.47 -13.56 -17.74
N PRO A 52 -7.73 -14.80 -18.15
CA PRO A 52 -6.69 -15.83 -18.17
C PRO A 52 -5.61 -15.57 -19.22
N THR A 53 -5.93 -14.92 -20.33
CA THR A 53 -4.98 -14.61 -21.41
C THR A 53 -4.05 -13.47 -21.02
N LYS A 54 -4.62 -12.41 -20.42
CA LYS A 54 -3.85 -11.22 -19.98
C LYS A 54 -3.16 -11.43 -18.63
N GLN A 55 -3.50 -12.49 -17.88
CA GLN A 55 -3.08 -12.74 -16.51
C GLN A 55 -3.32 -11.53 -15.58
N PHE A 56 -4.53 -10.95 -15.72
CA PHE A 56 -4.87 -9.66 -15.14
C PHE A 56 -6.33 -9.61 -14.68
N PHE A 57 -6.61 -8.94 -13.58
CA PHE A 57 -7.97 -8.66 -13.16
C PHE A 57 -8.30 -7.17 -13.31
N HIS A 58 -9.57 -6.86 -13.56
CA HIS A 58 -10.09 -5.50 -13.61
C HIS A 58 -11.51 -5.45 -13.08
N CYS A 59 -11.81 -4.49 -12.22
CA CYS A 59 -13.16 -4.23 -11.75
C CYS A 59 -13.74 -3.00 -12.47
N PHE A 60 -14.79 -3.19 -13.25
CA PHE A 60 -15.48 -2.11 -13.96
C PHE A 60 -16.28 -1.19 -13.04
N GLY A 61 -16.56 -1.60 -11.78
CA GLY A 61 -17.27 -0.81 -10.80
C GLY A 61 -16.38 0.19 -10.06
N CYS A 62 -15.23 -0.26 -9.53
CA CYS A 62 -14.33 0.59 -8.73
C CYS A 62 -12.98 0.91 -9.40
N GLY A 63 -12.72 0.41 -10.62
CA GLY A 63 -11.48 0.66 -11.35
C GLY A 63 -10.25 -0.10 -10.85
N LYS A 64 -10.34 -0.85 -9.75
CA LYS A 64 -9.22 -1.64 -9.22
C LYS A 64 -8.81 -2.71 -10.24
N ASN A 65 -7.50 -2.82 -10.47
CA ASN A 65 -6.92 -3.71 -11.46
C ASN A 65 -5.51 -4.16 -11.05
N GLY A 66 -5.03 -5.28 -11.60
CA GLY A 66 -3.70 -5.78 -11.31
C GLY A 66 -3.45 -7.22 -11.73
N ASN A 67 -2.24 -7.71 -11.45
CA ASN A 67 -1.84 -9.10 -11.62
C ASN A 67 -2.05 -9.91 -10.32
N ALA A 68 -1.64 -11.18 -10.29
CA ALA A 68 -1.76 -12.05 -9.11
C ALA A 68 -1.04 -11.50 -7.87
N ILE A 69 0.14 -10.87 -8.03
CA ILE A 69 0.87 -10.23 -6.91
C ILE A 69 0.07 -9.05 -6.39
N GLY A 70 -0.39 -8.16 -7.29
CA GLY A 70 -1.23 -7.02 -6.94
C GLY A 70 -2.52 -7.43 -6.23
N PHE A 71 -3.14 -8.53 -6.67
CA PHE A 71 -4.33 -9.08 -6.01
C PHE A 71 -4.05 -9.52 -4.56
N LEU A 72 -2.96 -10.25 -4.32
CA LEU A 72 -2.60 -10.69 -2.96
C LEU A 72 -2.22 -9.51 -2.06
N MET A 73 -1.59 -8.49 -2.61
CA MET A 73 -1.29 -7.25 -1.87
C MET A 73 -2.57 -6.52 -1.47
N GLU A 74 -3.47 -6.27 -2.41
CA GLU A 74 -4.71 -5.51 -2.22
C GLU A 74 -5.78 -6.30 -1.43
N HIS A 75 -5.94 -7.59 -1.76
CA HIS A 75 -6.93 -8.45 -1.11
C HIS A 75 -6.42 -9.03 0.20
N GLY A 76 -5.19 -9.53 0.22
CA GLY A 76 -4.59 -10.21 1.37
C GLY A 76 -3.91 -9.26 2.36
N GLY A 77 -3.70 -7.98 1.99
CA GLY A 77 -2.91 -7.03 2.78
C GLY A 77 -1.43 -7.41 2.90
N MET A 78 -0.95 -8.24 1.98
CA MET A 78 0.45 -8.67 1.95
C MET A 78 1.35 -7.55 1.45
N SER A 79 2.57 -7.46 1.97
CA SER A 79 3.61 -6.67 1.31
C SER A 79 4.00 -7.32 -0.02
N PHE A 80 4.63 -6.54 -0.91
CA PHE A 80 5.12 -7.06 -2.19
C PHE A 80 6.00 -8.31 -2.01
N ILE A 81 6.94 -8.26 -1.05
CA ILE A 81 7.85 -9.40 -0.76
C ILE A 81 7.06 -10.61 -0.25
N GLU A 82 6.06 -10.42 0.60
CA GLU A 82 5.21 -11.49 1.11
C GLU A 82 4.38 -12.12 -0.02
N ALA A 83 3.77 -11.33 -0.90
CA ALA A 83 3.00 -11.81 -2.02
C ALA A 83 3.86 -12.59 -3.03
N VAL A 84 5.06 -12.10 -3.35
CA VAL A 84 6.01 -12.81 -4.22
C VAL A 84 6.44 -14.13 -3.58
N LYS A 85 6.74 -14.16 -2.29
CA LYS A 85 7.13 -15.39 -1.57
C LYS A 85 5.98 -16.40 -1.50
N ASP A 86 4.76 -15.96 -1.26
CA ASP A 86 3.56 -16.82 -1.20
C ASP A 86 3.27 -17.47 -2.56
N LEU A 87 3.33 -16.69 -3.65
CA LEU A 87 3.19 -17.22 -5.00
C LEU A 87 4.34 -18.15 -5.38
N ALA A 88 5.59 -17.77 -5.13
CA ALA A 88 6.74 -18.61 -5.43
C ALA A 88 6.64 -19.97 -4.72
N GLN A 89 6.24 -19.98 -3.46
CA GLN A 89 6.01 -21.21 -2.70
C GLN A 89 4.88 -22.06 -3.31
N SER A 90 3.77 -21.42 -3.75
CA SER A 90 2.63 -22.11 -4.37
C SER A 90 3.01 -22.81 -5.68
N TYR A 91 3.97 -22.26 -6.42
CA TYR A 91 4.47 -22.82 -7.70
C TYR A 91 5.80 -23.57 -7.55
N GLY A 92 6.27 -23.85 -6.32
CA GLY A 92 7.51 -24.59 -6.08
C GLY A 92 8.79 -23.85 -6.53
N LEU A 93 8.70 -22.52 -6.70
CA LEU A 93 9.83 -21.68 -7.09
C LEU A 93 10.56 -21.16 -5.83
N GLN A 94 11.88 -21.13 -5.89
CA GLN A 94 12.69 -20.47 -4.87
C GLN A 94 12.94 -19.02 -5.30
N VAL A 95 12.57 -18.07 -4.45
CA VAL A 95 12.87 -16.65 -4.68
C VAL A 95 14.39 -16.49 -4.65
N PRO A 96 15.04 -16.03 -5.76
CA PRO A 96 16.46 -15.73 -5.73
C PRO A 96 16.71 -14.61 -4.72
N GLU A 97 17.53 -14.87 -3.74
CA GLU A 97 18.06 -13.83 -2.85
C GLU A 97 19.40 -13.43 -3.50
N ASP A 98 19.49 -12.21 -4.02
CA ASP A 98 20.72 -11.70 -4.59
C ASP A 98 21.87 -11.89 -3.58
N ASP A 99 22.93 -12.57 -4.00
CA ASP A 99 24.21 -12.77 -3.29
C ASP A 99 24.16 -13.19 -1.81
N ALA A 100 23.04 -13.72 -1.32
CA ALA A 100 23.00 -14.27 0.02
C ALA A 100 23.83 -15.55 0.10
N ASP A 101 24.83 -15.53 0.98
CA ASP A 101 25.65 -16.66 1.35
C ASP A 101 24.75 -17.91 1.60
N PRO A 102 25.12 -19.12 1.11
CA PRO A 102 24.40 -20.37 1.42
C PRO A 102 24.06 -20.53 2.91
N ALA A 103 24.90 -20.02 3.81
CA ALA A 103 24.66 -19.98 5.25
C ALA A 103 23.49 -19.06 5.63
N GLU A 104 23.28 -17.92 4.94
CA GLU A 104 22.14 -17.04 5.17
C GLU A 104 20.83 -17.65 4.67
N ARG A 105 20.84 -18.35 3.53
CA ARG A 105 19.68 -19.10 3.01
C ARG A 105 19.22 -20.18 3.99
N GLN A 106 20.19 -20.93 4.53
CA GLN A 106 19.90 -21.97 5.52
C GLN A 106 19.34 -21.37 6.82
N ARG A 107 19.89 -20.25 7.29
CA ARG A 107 19.37 -19.51 8.46
C ARG A 107 17.94 -18.99 8.21
N ALA A 108 17.66 -18.41 7.05
CA ALA A 108 16.32 -17.93 6.70
C ALA A 108 15.29 -19.07 6.63
N GLN A 109 15.67 -20.23 6.09
CA GLN A 109 14.82 -21.43 6.05
C GLN A 109 14.55 -21.97 7.46
N GLN A 110 15.59 -22.08 8.30
CA GLN A 110 15.44 -22.49 9.69
C GLN A 110 14.57 -21.53 10.49
N GLN A 111 14.72 -20.23 10.27
CA GLN A 111 13.89 -19.21 10.91
C GLN A 111 12.40 -19.33 10.52
N ARG A 112 12.09 -19.58 9.23
CA ARG A 112 10.70 -19.80 8.77
C ARG A 112 10.10 -21.05 9.39
N GLN A 113 10.85 -22.15 9.42
CA GLN A 113 10.39 -23.40 10.04
C GLN A 113 10.15 -23.21 11.53
N ARG A 114 11.03 -22.48 12.22
CA ARG A 114 10.88 -22.15 13.64
C ARG A 114 9.65 -21.26 13.88
N GLN A 115 9.38 -20.28 13.03
CA GLN A 115 8.17 -19.46 13.12
C GLN A 115 6.90 -20.29 12.95
N ALA A 116 6.83 -21.19 11.97
CA ALA A 116 5.71 -22.09 11.78
C ALA A 116 5.46 -22.96 13.03
N THR A 117 6.51 -23.51 13.61
CA THR A 117 6.44 -24.31 14.85
C THR A 117 5.95 -23.48 16.04
N LEU A 118 6.36 -22.21 16.16
CA LEU A 118 5.87 -21.31 17.22
C LEU A 118 4.38 -20.99 17.04
N ASN A 119 3.90 -20.78 15.81
CA ASN A 119 2.49 -20.55 15.54
C ASN A 119 1.64 -21.80 15.88
N GLU A 120 2.12 -23.01 15.59
CA GLU A 120 1.46 -24.27 15.99
C GLU A 120 1.35 -24.41 17.51
N VAL A 121 2.41 -24.07 18.25
CA VAL A 121 2.39 -24.06 19.72
C VAL A 121 1.37 -23.07 20.26
N LEU A 122 1.34 -21.84 19.71
CA LEU A 122 0.37 -20.80 20.10
C LEU A 122 -1.07 -21.22 19.78
N GLU A 123 -1.33 -21.81 18.61
CA GLU A 123 -2.66 -22.28 18.24
C GLU A 123 -3.14 -23.40 19.17
N LYS A 124 -2.29 -24.36 19.51
CA LYS A 124 -2.60 -25.44 20.44
C LYS A 124 -2.92 -24.92 21.85
N ALA A 125 -2.19 -23.90 22.32
CA ALA A 125 -2.51 -23.20 23.57
C ALA A 125 -3.88 -22.47 23.46
N GLY A 126 -4.13 -21.78 22.35
CA GLY A 126 -5.40 -21.13 22.06
C GLY A 126 -6.60 -22.06 22.07
N GLU A 127 -6.45 -23.27 21.48
CA GLU A 127 -7.48 -24.31 21.55
C GLU A 127 -7.80 -24.73 23.00
N SER A 128 -6.77 -24.89 23.82
CA SER A 128 -6.93 -25.21 25.23
C SER A 128 -7.68 -24.09 25.97
N TYR A 129 -7.30 -22.84 25.76
CA TYR A 129 -7.98 -21.71 26.37
C TYR A 129 -9.44 -21.59 25.93
N ARG A 130 -9.76 -21.88 24.67
CA ARG A 130 -11.16 -21.92 24.16
C ARG A 130 -11.97 -23.04 24.82
N LYS A 131 -11.36 -24.21 25.06
CA LYS A 131 -12.01 -25.33 25.79
C LYS A 131 -12.29 -24.94 27.24
N HIS A 132 -11.34 -24.34 27.93
CA HIS A 132 -11.50 -23.90 29.31
C HIS A 132 -12.55 -22.80 29.47
N LEU A 133 -12.66 -21.86 28.51
CA LEU A 133 -13.72 -20.85 28.54
C LEU A 133 -15.11 -21.50 28.54
N LYS A 134 -15.34 -22.52 27.72
CA LYS A 134 -16.64 -23.20 27.64
C LYS A 134 -17.03 -23.90 28.95
N THR A 135 -16.05 -24.30 29.75
CA THR A 135 -16.26 -25.07 31.00
C THR A 135 -16.11 -24.20 32.25
N SER A 136 -15.80 -22.91 32.14
CA SER A 136 -15.67 -21.98 33.26
C SER A 136 -16.90 -21.06 33.38
N PRO A 137 -17.83 -21.29 34.30
CA PRO A 137 -18.98 -20.41 34.49
C PRO A 137 -18.58 -18.98 34.81
N GLN A 138 -17.58 -18.77 35.66
CA GLN A 138 -17.06 -17.44 36.04
C GLN A 138 -16.60 -16.64 34.82
N ALA A 139 -15.82 -17.26 33.91
CA ALA A 139 -15.34 -16.59 32.72
C ALA A 139 -16.47 -16.27 31.71
N VAL A 140 -17.43 -17.20 31.59
CA VAL A 140 -18.63 -17.01 30.74
C VAL A 140 -19.50 -15.89 31.28
N ASP A 141 -19.78 -15.88 32.59
CA ASP A 141 -20.61 -14.86 33.23
C ASP A 141 -19.96 -13.48 33.18
N TYR A 142 -18.64 -13.43 33.31
CA TYR A 142 -17.89 -12.20 33.09
C TYR A 142 -18.10 -11.63 31.68
N LEU A 143 -17.94 -12.45 30.62
CA LEU A 143 -18.14 -12.00 29.24
C LEU A 143 -19.59 -11.61 28.94
N LYS A 144 -20.57 -12.38 29.49
CA LYS A 144 -21.99 -12.01 29.42
C LYS A 144 -22.29 -10.70 30.15
N GLY A 145 -21.71 -10.48 31.33
CA GLY A 145 -21.82 -9.22 32.07
C GLY A 145 -21.26 -8.01 31.31
N ARG A 146 -20.29 -8.28 30.40
CA ARG A 146 -19.78 -7.30 29.44
C ARG A 146 -20.64 -7.21 28.16
N GLY A 147 -21.79 -7.92 28.10
CA GLY A 147 -22.70 -7.89 26.97
C GLY A 147 -22.17 -8.57 25.70
N LEU A 148 -21.22 -9.48 25.82
CA LEU A 148 -20.65 -10.20 24.66
C LEU A 148 -21.44 -11.49 24.42
N SER A 149 -21.79 -11.74 23.16
CA SER A 149 -22.44 -12.97 22.71
C SER A 149 -21.43 -14.10 22.51
N GLY A 150 -21.90 -15.34 22.52
CA GLY A 150 -21.09 -16.51 22.19
C GLY A 150 -20.58 -16.50 20.75
N GLU A 151 -21.29 -15.85 19.83
CA GLU A 151 -20.90 -15.70 18.42
C GLU A 151 -19.67 -14.80 18.29
N VAL A 152 -19.69 -13.63 18.92
CA VAL A 152 -18.54 -12.70 18.92
C VAL A 152 -17.35 -13.32 19.65
N ALA A 153 -17.59 -13.98 20.81
CA ALA A 153 -16.53 -14.69 21.51
C ALA A 153 -15.88 -15.78 20.64
N LYS A 154 -16.65 -16.48 19.81
CA LYS A 154 -16.17 -17.48 18.85
C LYS A 154 -15.42 -16.82 17.68
N GLN A 155 -15.93 -15.72 17.13
CA GLN A 155 -15.31 -14.97 16.02
C GLN A 155 -13.90 -14.52 16.39
N PHE A 156 -13.74 -13.91 17.58
CA PHE A 156 -12.45 -13.47 18.10
C PHE A 156 -11.64 -14.58 18.76
N GLY A 157 -12.16 -15.81 18.84
CA GLY A 157 -11.47 -16.95 19.42
C GLY A 157 -11.16 -16.80 20.91
N LEU A 158 -12.00 -16.07 21.67
CA LEU A 158 -11.77 -15.81 23.09
C LEU A 158 -11.61 -17.10 23.87
N GLY A 159 -10.75 -17.07 24.88
CA GLY A 159 -10.44 -18.20 25.74
C GLY A 159 -10.36 -17.82 27.21
N TYR A 160 -10.05 -18.79 28.04
CA TYR A 160 -9.78 -18.61 29.47
C TYR A 160 -8.54 -19.41 29.87
N ALA A 161 -7.56 -18.73 30.44
CA ALA A 161 -6.43 -19.36 31.11
C ALA A 161 -6.82 -19.61 32.58
N PRO A 162 -6.97 -20.88 33.02
CA PRO A 162 -7.40 -21.19 34.37
C PRO A 162 -6.45 -20.68 35.44
N GLU A 163 -6.93 -20.59 36.66
CA GLU A 163 -6.07 -20.40 37.83
C GLU A 163 -5.12 -21.60 37.96
N GLY A 164 -3.88 -21.35 38.37
CA GLY A 164 -2.87 -22.38 38.54
C GLY A 164 -1.57 -22.06 37.79
N TRP A 165 -0.50 -22.69 38.23
CA TRP A 165 0.85 -22.35 37.78
C TRP A 165 1.32 -23.09 36.52
N ARG A 166 0.74 -24.25 36.20
CA ARG A 166 1.20 -25.18 35.15
C ARG A 166 0.05 -25.85 34.40
N ASN A 167 -0.98 -25.10 34.05
CA ASN A 167 -2.14 -25.62 33.31
C ASN A 167 -1.75 -26.13 31.92
N LEU A 168 -0.79 -25.47 31.26
CA LEU A 168 -0.29 -25.87 29.95
C LEU A 168 0.50 -27.20 29.97
N ALA A 169 0.93 -27.69 31.15
CA ALA A 169 1.53 -29.01 31.27
C ALA A 169 0.56 -30.15 30.90
N SER A 170 -0.74 -29.93 30.97
CA SER A 170 -1.75 -30.87 30.49
C SER A 170 -1.95 -30.85 28.98
N VAL A 171 -1.48 -29.80 28.32
CA VAL A 171 -1.63 -29.55 26.88
C VAL A 171 -0.41 -30.01 26.10
N PHE A 172 0.77 -29.77 26.66
CA PHE A 172 2.07 -30.08 26.03
C PHE A 172 2.73 -31.25 26.74
N THR A 173 3.07 -32.27 25.97
CA THR A 173 3.68 -33.50 26.47
C THR A 173 5.03 -33.23 27.16
N ASP A 174 5.81 -32.31 26.58
CA ASP A 174 7.05 -31.81 27.18
C ASP A 174 6.84 -30.34 27.61
N TYR A 175 6.64 -30.13 28.91
CA TYR A 175 6.55 -28.78 29.49
C TYR A 175 7.90 -28.07 29.60
N GLN A 176 9.01 -28.82 29.42
CA GLN A 176 10.37 -28.26 29.41
C GLN A 176 10.82 -27.78 28.04
N ASP A 177 9.99 -28.00 27.00
CA ASP A 177 10.32 -27.54 25.65
C ASP A 177 10.63 -26.03 25.62
N ALA A 178 11.75 -25.67 25.01
CA ALA A 178 12.20 -24.29 24.87
C ALA A 178 11.18 -23.43 24.06
N LEU A 179 10.41 -24.05 23.17
CA LEU A 179 9.39 -23.36 22.36
C LEU A 179 8.29 -22.74 23.23
N LEU A 180 7.98 -23.29 24.41
CA LEU A 180 6.98 -22.72 25.32
C LEU A 180 7.46 -21.39 25.94
N VAL A 181 8.75 -21.28 26.20
CA VAL A 181 9.37 -20.03 26.67
C VAL A 181 9.50 -19.03 25.53
N GLU A 182 9.98 -19.49 24.37
CA GLU A 182 10.18 -18.65 23.18
C GLU A 182 8.87 -18.08 22.62
N SER A 183 7.76 -18.85 22.70
CA SER A 183 6.42 -18.37 22.33
C SER A 183 5.82 -17.39 23.36
N GLY A 184 6.48 -17.21 24.51
CA GLY A 184 6.00 -16.37 25.60
C GLY A 184 4.82 -16.93 26.39
N LEU A 185 4.53 -18.23 26.27
CA LEU A 185 3.48 -18.92 27.04
C LEU A 185 3.93 -19.30 28.44
N VAL A 186 5.20 -19.61 28.61
CA VAL A 186 5.81 -20.02 29.88
C VAL A 186 6.92 -19.04 30.24
N ILE A 187 7.03 -18.73 31.51
CA ILE A 187 8.14 -17.96 32.10
C ILE A 187 9.11 -18.95 32.75
N SER A 188 10.40 -18.82 32.41
CA SER A 188 11.49 -19.56 33.02
C SER A 188 12.39 -18.60 33.79
N HIS A 189 12.70 -18.95 35.03
CA HIS A 189 13.69 -18.25 35.86
C HIS A 189 14.85 -19.18 36.15
N GLU A 190 15.98 -18.97 35.47
CA GLU A 190 17.24 -19.60 35.76
C GLU A 190 17.89 -18.90 36.98
N GLU A 191 17.73 -19.44 38.18
CA GLU A 191 18.55 -19.05 39.32
C GLU A 191 19.78 -19.99 39.38
N SER A 192 20.99 -19.41 39.36
CA SER A 192 22.24 -20.16 39.49
C SER A 192 22.20 -21.13 40.67
N GLY A 193 22.16 -22.44 40.38
CA GLY A 193 22.23 -23.50 41.39
C GLY A 193 20.91 -24.03 41.94
N LYS A 194 19.74 -23.61 41.39
CA LYS A 194 18.42 -24.17 41.71
C LYS A 194 17.72 -24.68 40.44
N GLU A 195 16.80 -25.67 40.64
CA GLU A 195 15.97 -26.14 39.54
C GLU A 195 15.23 -24.95 38.84
N ASP A 196 15.25 -24.97 37.51
CA ASP A 196 14.56 -23.99 36.65
C ASP A 196 13.05 -23.94 36.99
N LYS A 197 12.61 -22.81 37.60
CA LYS A 197 11.22 -22.60 37.95
C LYS A 197 10.44 -22.13 36.73
N ARG A 198 9.69 -23.05 36.13
CA ARG A 198 8.81 -22.77 35.02
C ARG A 198 7.37 -22.69 35.43
N TYR A 199 6.65 -21.65 34.92
CA TYR A 199 5.23 -21.48 35.17
C TYR A 199 4.54 -20.75 34.00
N ASP A 200 3.21 -21.00 33.86
CA ASP A 200 2.41 -20.38 32.84
C ASP A 200 2.37 -18.85 33.01
N ARG A 201 2.57 -18.12 31.91
CA ARG A 201 2.51 -16.66 31.89
C ARG A 201 1.13 -16.14 32.20
N PHE A 202 0.11 -16.79 31.62
CA PHE A 202 -1.29 -16.38 31.76
C PHE A 202 -1.99 -17.29 32.76
N ARG A 203 -2.57 -16.68 33.80
CA ARG A 203 -3.28 -17.37 34.88
C ARG A 203 -4.47 -16.53 35.31
N ASP A 204 -5.64 -17.15 35.49
CA ASP A 204 -6.91 -16.53 35.82
C ASP A 204 -7.24 -15.31 34.95
N ARG A 205 -7.16 -15.52 33.60
CA ARG A 205 -7.36 -14.46 32.62
C ARG A 205 -8.25 -14.87 31.47
N ILE A 206 -9.12 -13.94 31.04
CA ILE A 206 -9.73 -14.01 29.72
C ILE A 206 -8.64 -13.78 28.69
N MET A 207 -8.57 -14.68 27.70
CA MET A 207 -7.54 -14.72 26.67
C MET A 207 -8.04 -14.17 25.35
N PHE A 208 -7.31 -13.25 24.77
CA PHE A 208 -7.54 -12.60 23.49
C PHE A 208 -6.43 -13.05 22.55
N PRO A 209 -6.65 -14.00 21.62
CA PRO A 209 -5.63 -14.41 20.68
C PRO A 209 -5.32 -13.26 19.73
N ILE A 210 -4.05 -12.95 19.58
CA ILE A 210 -3.56 -11.97 18.62
C ILE A 210 -3.20 -12.74 17.36
N ARG A 211 -3.77 -12.34 16.21
CA ARG A 211 -3.59 -13.01 14.94
C ARG A 211 -2.89 -12.09 13.94
N ASN A 212 -2.04 -12.70 13.12
CA ASN A 212 -1.47 -12.00 11.97
C ASN A 212 -2.50 -11.87 10.83
N VAL A 213 -2.12 -11.22 9.74
CA VAL A 213 -3.00 -11.03 8.58
C VAL A 213 -3.47 -12.33 7.89
N LYS A 214 -2.78 -13.46 8.14
CA LYS A 214 -3.17 -14.80 7.65
C LYS A 214 -4.16 -15.50 8.57
N GLY A 215 -4.37 -15.00 9.78
CA GLY A 215 -5.23 -15.60 10.81
C GLY A 215 -4.50 -16.56 11.75
N GLU A 216 -3.17 -16.68 11.63
CA GLU A 216 -2.35 -17.51 12.50
C GLU A 216 -2.19 -16.82 13.86
N SER A 217 -2.27 -17.59 14.95
CA SER A 217 -2.04 -17.09 16.31
C SER A 217 -0.55 -16.77 16.51
N ILE A 218 -0.25 -15.51 16.86
CA ILE A 218 1.12 -15.01 17.06
C ILE A 218 1.40 -14.61 18.51
N GLY A 219 0.36 -14.55 19.35
CA GLY A 219 0.46 -14.19 20.76
C GLY A 219 -0.90 -14.05 21.40
N PHE A 220 -0.90 -13.58 22.64
CA PHE A 220 -2.12 -13.38 23.42
C PHE A 220 -2.08 -12.10 24.23
N GLY A 221 -3.26 -11.46 24.38
CA GLY A 221 -3.57 -10.57 25.48
C GLY A 221 -4.36 -11.33 26.55
N GLY A 222 -4.12 -11.03 27.82
CA GLY A 222 -4.85 -11.65 28.93
C GLY A 222 -5.41 -10.61 29.90
N ARG A 223 -6.73 -10.57 30.11
CA ARG A 223 -7.37 -9.71 31.09
C ARG A 223 -7.75 -10.49 32.33
N VAL A 224 -7.28 -10.06 33.50
CA VAL A 224 -7.59 -10.73 34.77
C VAL A 224 -9.10 -10.62 35.08
N LEU A 225 -9.69 -11.67 35.66
CA LEU A 225 -11.11 -11.69 36.01
C LEU A 225 -11.45 -10.86 37.27
N GLY A 226 -10.57 -10.88 38.25
CA GLY A 226 -10.72 -10.12 39.50
C GLY A 226 -9.83 -8.86 39.55
N ASP A 227 -9.43 -8.49 40.77
CA ASP A 227 -8.62 -7.28 41.07
C ASP A 227 -7.11 -7.52 40.93
N GLY A 228 -6.71 -8.61 40.27
CA GLY A 228 -5.30 -8.93 40.05
C GLY A 228 -4.58 -7.90 39.19
N THR A 229 -3.28 -7.68 39.49
CA THR A 229 -2.41 -6.78 38.73
C THR A 229 -1.36 -7.54 37.94
N PRO A 230 -1.02 -7.11 36.73
CA PRO A 230 -1.63 -6.05 35.93
C PRO A 230 -3.00 -6.45 35.39
N LYS A 231 -3.92 -5.47 35.23
CA LYS A 231 -5.26 -5.68 34.65
C LYS A 231 -5.19 -6.36 33.29
N TYR A 232 -4.29 -5.90 32.42
CA TYR A 232 -3.97 -6.51 31.13
C TYR A 232 -2.52 -6.97 31.09
N LEU A 233 -2.28 -8.15 30.55
CA LEU A 233 -0.96 -8.75 30.35
C LEU A 233 -0.86 -9.23 28.91
N ASN A 234 0.18 -8.83 28.19
CA ASN A 234 0.44 -9.23 26.82
C ASN A 234 1.58 -10.24 26.72
N SER A 235 1.60 -11.02 25.63
CA SER A 235 2.79 -11.76 25.22
C SER A 235 3.99 -10.81 25.15
N PRO A 236 5.20 -11.30 25.47
CA PRO A 236 6.42 -10.53 25.25
C PRO A 236 6.69 -10.38 23.75
N GLU A 237 7.71 -9.61 23.37
CA GLU A 237 8.27 -9.67 22.02
C GLU A 237 8.81 -11.09 21.75
N THR A 238 8.44 -11.66 20.59
CA THR A 238 8.84 -13.00 20.19
C THR A 238 9.24 -13.01 18.70
N PRO A 239 9.84 -14.07 18.17
CA PRO A 239 10.14 -14.16 16.74
C PRO A 239 8.92 -14.03 15.81
N VAL A 240 7.70 -14.28 16.32
CA VAL A 240 6.44 -14.21 15.57
C VAL A 240 5.57 -13.03 15.96
N PHE A 241 5.88 -12.30 17.03
CA PHE A 241 5.04 -11.23 17.56
C PHE A 241 5.83 -9.98 17.95
N SER A 242 5.44 -8.84 17.39
CA SER A 242 5.95 -7.52 17.78
C SER A 242 4.80 -6.55 18.02
N LYS A 243 4.73 -6.00 19.25
CA LYS A 243 3.67 -5.06 19.66
C LYS A 243 3.64 -3.79 18.83
N GLY A 244 4.80 -3.36 18.34
CA GLY A 244 4.94 -2.16 17.51
C GLY A 244 4.50 -2.35 16.06
N ARG A 245 4.17 -3.57 15.65
CA ARG A 245 3.82 -3.91 14.26
C ARG A 245 2.47 -4.59 14.12
N GLU A 246 1.95 -5.20 15.19
CA GLU A 246 0.73 -5.98 15.14
C GLU A 246 -0.43 -5.21 15.76
N LEU A 247 -1.63 -5.44 15.22
CA LEU A 247 -2.88 -4.85 15.68
C LEU A 247 -3.87 -5.96 16.02
N TYR A 248 -4.50 -5.85 17.19
CA TYR A 248 -5.55 -6.76 17.58
C TYR A 248 -6.81 -6.55 16.75
N GLY A 249 -7.46 -7.63 16.35
CA GLY A 249 -8.72 -7.59 15.61
C GLY A 249 -8.57 -7.31 14.11
N LEU A 250 -7.36 -7.06 13.59
CA LEU A 250 -7.18 -6.72 12.18
C LEU A 250 -7.59 -7.88 11.24
N PHE A 251 -7.30 -9.12 11.63
CA PHE A 251 -7.74 -10.30 10.88
C PHE A 251 -9.26 -10.42 10.84
N GLU A 252 -9.90 -10.25 11.97
CA GLU A 252 -11.36 -10.32 12.15
C GLU A 252 -12.07 -9.18 11.42
N ALA A 253 -11.48 -7.99 11.40
CA ALA A 253 -12.04 -6.78 10.82
C ALA A 253 -11.94 -6.71 9.28
N ARG A 254 -11.12 -7.53 8.62
CA ARG A 254 -10.77 -7.39 7.17
C ARG A 254 -11.96 -7.21 6.23
N THR A 255 -13.01 -8.00 6.41
CA THR A 255 -14.22 -7.91 5.56
C THR A 255 -14.98 -6.61 5.84
N ALA A 256 -15.18 -6.31 7.12
CA ALA A 256 -15.89 -5.11 7.55
C ALA A 256 -15.16 -3.80 7.20
N LEU A 257 -13.83 -3.80 7.17
CA LEU A 257 -13.03 -2.65 6.73
C LEU A 257 -13.32 -2.26 5.29
N ARG A 258 -13.53 -3.23 4.42
CA ARG A 258 -13.86 -3.00 3.01
C ARG A 258 -15.27 -2.46 2.84
N GLU A 259 -16.22 -3.01 3.60
CA GLU A 259 -17.63 -2.59 3.56
C GLU A 259 -17.82 -1.19 4.15
N ALA A 260 -17.17 -0.90 5.27
CA ALA A 260 -17.24 0.40 5.95
C ALA A 260 -16.42 1.49 5.24
N GLY A 261 -15.36 1.12 4.50
CA GLY A 261 -14.44 2.05 3.83
C GLY A 261 -13.47 2.77 4.77
N TYR A 262 -13.46 2.44 6.06
CA TYR A 262 -12.55 3.01 7.06
C TYR A 262 -12.23 1.99 8.17
N VAL A 263 -11.12 2.21 8.88
CA VAL A 263 -10.76 1.49 10.10
C VAL A 263 -10.94 2.39 11.32
N LEU A 264 -11.49 1.81 12.38
CA LEU A 264 -11.57 2.45 13.71
C LEU A 264 -10.47 1.88 14.59
N VAL A 265 -9.53 2.72 15.04
CA VAL A 265 -8.41 2.32 15.90
C VAL A 265 -8.69 2.73 17.32
N THR A 266 -8.73 1.75 18.24
CA THR A 266 -8.95 1.95 19.68
C THR A 266 -7.73 1.57 20.50
N GLU A 267 -7.78 1.73 21.82
CA GLU A 267 -6.67 1.43 22.73
C GLU A 267 -6.70 0.00 23.28
N GLY A 268 -7.88 -0.62 23.37
CA GLY A 268 -8.06 -1.86 24.12
C GLY A 268 -8.70 -3.04 23.37
N TYR A 269 -8.37 -4.24 23.81
CA TYR A 269 -8.96 -5.49 23.27
C TYR A 269 -10.47 -5.54 23.46
N MET A 270 -10.95 -5.13 24.65
CA MET A 270 -12.37 -5.18 24.99
C MET A 270 -13.16 -4.23 24.11
N ASP A 271 -12.62 -3.05 23.80
CA ASP A 271 -13.29 -2.07 22.95
C ASP A 271 -13.53 -2.65 21.54
N VAL A 272 -12.51 -3.32 20.97
CA VAL A 272 -12.65 -3.97 19.67
C VAL A 272 -13.75 -5.04 19.67
N VAL A 273 -13.75 -5.93 20.66
CA VAL A 273 -14.72 -7.01 20.74
C VAL A 273 -16.13 -6.47 21.03
N ALA A 274 -16.25 -5.48 21.90
CA ALA A 274 -17.51 -4.81 22.22
C ALA A 274 -18.06 -4.02 21.03
N LEU A 275 -17.22 -3.26 20.35
CA LEU A 275 -17.60 -2.53 19.14
C LEU A 275 -18.07 -3.47 18.02
N ALA A 276 -17.40 -4.61 17.83
CA ALA A 276 -17.85 -5.61 16.87
C ALA A 276 -19.25 -6.16 17.22
N GLN A 277 -19.53 -6.40 18.51
CA GLN A 277 -20.86 -6.77 19.00
C GLN A 277 -21.91 -5.67 18.76
N LEU A 278 -21.50 -4.42 18.82
CA LEU A 278 -22.36 -3.23 18.74
C LEU A 278 -22.48 -2.66 17.32
N GLY A 279 -22.03 -3.40 16.29
CA GLY A 279 -22.20 -3.02 14.89
C GLY A 279 -21.03 -2.28 14.24
N PHE A 280 -19.85 -2.22 14.90
CA PHE A 280 -18.62 -1.66 14.37
C PHE A 280 -17.51 -2.73 14.27
N PRO A 281 -17.71 -3.76 13.41
CA PRO A 281 -16.74 -4.86 13.28
C PRO A 281 -15.44 -4.45 12.56
N ASN A 282 -15.33 -3.20 12.09
CA ASN A 282 -14.14 -2.58 11.50
C ASN A 282 -13.20 -1.94 12.54
N ALA A 283 -13.38 -2.27 13.84
CA ALA A 283 -12.50 -1.80 14.91
C ALA A 283 -11.26 -2.69 15.07
N VAL A 284 -10.12 -2.06 15.38
CA VAL A 284 -8.85 -2.70 15.73
C VAL A 284 -8.22 -1.97 16.92
N ALA A 285 -7.28 -2.64 17.63
CA ALA A 285 -6.59 -1.97 18.73
C ALA A 285 -5.08 -2.13 18.67
N THR A 286 -4.38 -1.17 19.27
CA THR A 286 -2.97 -1.29 19.61
C THR A 286 -2.78 -2.22 20.81
N LEU A 287 -1.55 -2.70 21.01
CA LEU A 287 -1.26 -3.78 21.96
C LEU A 287 -0.60 -3.29 23.26
N GLY A 288 -1.16 -2.23 23.85
CA GLY A 288 -0.60 -1.60 25.05
C GLY A 288 0.64 -0.76 24.76
N THR A 289 0.79 -0.33 23.52
CA THR A 289 1.79 0.64 23.05
C THR A 289 1.08 1.74 22.28
N ALA A 290 1.72 2.91 22.17
CA ALA A 290 1.20 3.95 21.28
C ALA A 290 1.15 3.45 19.83
N CYS A 291 0.25 4.02 19.03
CA CYS A 291 0.20 3.74 17.61
C CYS A 291 1.52 4.17 16.93
N THR A 292 2.18 3.23 16.27
CA THR A 292 3.47 3.44 15.60
C THR A 292 3.27 3.75 14.12
N THR A 293 4.34 4.22 13.47
CA THR A 293 4.42 4.36 12.00
C THR A 293 4.15 3.03 11.28
N ASP A 294 4.66 1.90 11.81
CA ASP A 294 4.44 0.57 11.25
C ASP A 294 2.95 0.14 11.32
N HIS A 295 2.26 0.49 12.42
CA HIS A 295 0.82 0.26 12.54
C HIS A 295 0.05 1.03 11.48
N VAL A 296 0.33 2.33 11.31
CA VAL A 296 -0.34 3.18 10.31
C VAL A 296 -0.07 2.68 8.90
N GLN A 297 1.18 2.33 8.59
CA GLN A 297 1.54 1.74 7.31
C GLN A 297 0.78 0.43 7.04
N LYS A 298 0.64 -0.41 8.07
CA LYS A 298 -0.13 -1.67 7.96
C LYS A 298 -1.60 -1.39 7.69
N LEU A 299 -2.23 -0.43 8.38
CA LEU A 299 -3.64 -0.06 8.18
C LEU A 299 -3.92 0.44 6.76
N PHE A 300 -3.03 1.26 6.21
CA PHE A 300 -3.16 1.78 4.84
C PHE A 300 -2.98 0.74 3.73
N ARG A 301 -2.68 -0.52 4.06
CA ARG A 301 -2.78 -1.64 3.11
C ARG A 301 -4.22 -2.15 2.94
N PHE A 302 -5.12 -1.80 3.87
CA PHE A 302 -6.50 -2.31 3.89
C PHE A 302 -7.54 -1.23 3.59
N THR A 303 -7.24 0.03 3.84
CA THR A 303 -8.17 1.16 3.65
C THR A 303 -7.41 2.47 3.52
N ASP A 304 -7.97 3.43 2.79
CA ASP A 304 -7.42 4.79 2.70
C ASP A 304 -7.96 5.73 3.80
N SER A 305 -8.82 5.24 4.70
CA SER A 305 -9.42 6.04 5.77
C SER A 305 -9.20 5.42 7.14
N VAL A 306 -8.57 6.16 8.06
CA VAL A 306 -8.27 5.76 9.44
C VAL A 306 -8.89 6.75 10.41
N VAL A 307 -9.68 6.25 11.35
CA VAL A 307 -10.24 7.03 12.47
C VAL A 307 -9.65 6.52 13.77
N PHE A 308 -8.86 7.32 14.43
CA PHE A 308 -8.32 7.03 15.76
C PHE A 308 -9.33 7.46 16.82
N SER A 309 -9.76 6.54 17.67
CA SER A 309 -10.67 6.81 18.80
C SER A 309 -9.89 6.73 20.10
N PHE A 310 -9.88 7.85 20.82
CA PHE A 310 -9.21 8.01 22.10
C PHE A 310 -10.18 8.39 23.19
N ASP A 311 -9.86 8.00 24.42
CA ASP A 311 -10.54 8.49 25.60
C ASP A 311 -10.37 10.03 25.70
N GLY A 312 -11.36 10.74 26.22
CA GLY A 312 -11.35 12.20 26.27
C GLY A 312 -10.42 12.79 27.35
N ASP A 313 -9.68 11.94 28.07
CA ASP A 313 -8.79 12.33 29.14
C ASP A 313 -7.40 12.80 28.65
N ALA A 314 -6.54 13.23 29.56
CA ALA A 314 -5.19 13.67 29.23
C ALA A 314 -4.28 12.55 28.71
N ALA A 315 -4.56 11.28 29.03
CA ALA A 315 -3.80 10.14 28.53
C ALA A 315 -4.17 9.87 27.07
N GLY A 316 -5.47 9.86 26.72
CA GLY A 316 -5.96 9.73 25.36
C GLY A 316 -5.46 10.87 24.45
N ARG A 317 -5.38 12.12 24.92
CA ARG A 317 -4.79 13.22 24.16
C ARG A 317 -3.30 13.02 23.87
N ARG A 318 -2.52 12.50 24.85
CA ARG A 318 -1.12 12.12 24.60
C ARG A 318 -0.97 10.95 23.61
N ALA A 319 -1.88 9.98 23.67
CA ALA A 319 -1.92 8.88 22.74
C ALA A 319 -2.27 9.38 21.32
N ALA A 320 -3.23 10.29 21.18
CA ALA A 320 -3.59 10.93 19.93
C ALA A 320 -2.41 11.69 19.32
N ARG A 321 -1.63 12.42 20.15
CA ARG A 321 -0.42 13.10 19.67
C ARG A 321 0.60 12.12 19.06
N LYS A 322 0.85 10.99 19.71
CA LYS A 322 1.75 9.96 19.17
C LYS A 322 1.20 9.31 17.92
N ALA A 323 -0.12 9.08 17.83
CA ALA A 323 -0.76 8.58 16.63
C ALA A 323 -0.66 9.58 15.47
N LEU A 324 -0.77 10.89 15.75
CA LEU A 324 -0.53 11.94 14.76
C LEU A 324 0.89 11.86 14.20
N ASP A 325 1.90 11.79 15.08
CA ASP A 325 3.31 11.67 14.65
C ASP A 325 3.54 10.43 13.77
N GLY A 326 2.87 9.31 14.07
CA GLY A 326 2.91 8.08 13.27
C GLY A 326 2.16 8.18 11.94
N ALA A 327 1.13 9.03 11.85
CA ALA A 327 0.28 9.17 10.68
C ALA A 327 0.80 10.20 9.66
N LEU A 328 1.50 11.25 10.12
CA LEU A 328 2.00 12.34 9.29
C LEU A 328 2.82 11.88 8.08
N PRO A 329 3.75 10.88 8.17
CA PRO A 329 4.50 10.41 7.02
C PRO A 329 3.65 9.78 5.89
N PHE A 330 2.40 9.45 6.19
CA PHE A 330 1.47 8.82 5.25
C PHE A 330 0.32 9.73 4.84
N ALA A 331 0.26 10.97 5.35
CA ALA A 331 -0.77 11.95 5.03
C ALA A 331 -0.64 12.42 3.58
N SER A 332 -1.38 11.81 2.66
CA SER A 332 -1.40 12.12 1.23
C SER A 332 -2.75 12.71 0.82
N ASP A 333 -2.82 13.19 -0.43
CA ASP A 333 -4.02 13.81 -1.00
C ASP A 333 -5.23 12.85 -1.06
N THR A 334 -5.00 11.53 -1.04
CA THR A 334 -6.03 10.49 -1.16
C THR A 334 -6.35 9.79 0.17
N ARG A 335 -5.53 9.97 1.20
CA ARG A 335 -5.71 9.32 2.50
C ARG A 335 -6.42 10.22 3.49
N ASN A 336 -7.38 9.65 4.20
CA ASN A 336 -8.17 10.35 5.19
C ASN A 336 -7.81 9.85 6.60
N VAL A 337 -7.29 10.74 7.44
CA VAL A 337 -6.99 10.47 8.85
C VAL A 337 -7.81 11.40 9.72
N LYS A 338 -8.52 10.82 10.68
CA LYS A 338 -9.34 11.57 11.65
C LYS A 338 -9.05 11.14 13.08
N PHE A 339 -9.31 12.03 14.01
CA PHE A 339 -9.15 11.85 15.46
C PHE A 339 -10.48 12.08 16.16
N LEU A 340 -10.99 11.03 16.77
CA LEU A 340 -12.21 11.04 17.56
C LEU A 340 -11.84 11.12 19.05
N PHE A 341 -12.33 12.13 19.74
CA PHE A 341 -12.22 12.30 21.19
C PHE A 341 -13.59 12.09 21.81
N LEU A 342 -13.72 11.07 22.64
CA LEU A 342 -14.93 10.81 23.39
C LEU A 342 -15.02 11.74 24.62
N PRO A 343 -16.22 11.92 25.22
CA PRO A 343 -16.33 12.55 26.55
C PRO A 343 -15.45 11.81 27.57
N ALA A 344 -14.89 12.56 28.54
CA ALA A 344 -13.87 12.04 29.46
C ALA A 344 -14.33 10.86 30.33
N GLU A 345 -15.64 10.71 30.51
CA GLU A 345 -16.28 9.63 31.27
C GLU A 345 -16.52 8.33 30.46
N HIS A 346 -16.23 8.34 29.15
CA HIS A 346 -16.53 7.22 28.26
C HIS A 346 -15.31 6.69 27.52
N ASP A 347 -15.21 5.36 27.47
CA ASP A 347 -14.52 4.59 26.43
C ASP A 347 -15.52 4.24 25.28
N PRO A 348 -15.06 3.72 24.13
CA PRO A 348 -15.95 3.40 23.00
C PRO A 348 -17.09 2.44 23.36
N ASP A 349 -16.83 1.42 24.18
CA ASP A 349 -17.85 0.45 24.61
C ASP A 349 -18.94 1.13 25.46
N SER A 350 -18.55 1.87 26.49
CA SER A 350 -19.48 2.56 27.41
C SER A 350 -20.27 3.66 26.68
N PHE A 351 -19.65 4.37 25.75
CA PHE A 351 -20.35 5.41 24.96
C PHE A 351 -21.46 4.83 24.10
N VAL A 352 -21.17 3.75 23.34
CA VAL A 352 -22.19 3.12 22.50
C VAL A 352 -23.34 2.55 23.33
N ARG A 353 -23.04 1.98 24.50
CA ARG A 353 -24.08 1.46 25.41
C ARG A 353 -24.96 2.56 26.00
N ALA A 354 -24.39 3.72 26.30
CA ALA A 354 -25.11 4.84 26.90
C ALA A 354 -25.93 5.65 25.87
N HIS A 355 -25.37 5.86 24.67
CA HIS A 355 -25.91 6.80 23.69
C HIS A 355 -26.40 6.15 22.39
N GLY A 356 -26.13 4.84 22.19
CA GLY A 356 -26.53 4.07 21.01
C GLY A 356 -25.55 4.18 19.83
N THR A 357 -25.75 3.26 18.89
CA THR A 357 -24.89 3.11 17.69
C THR A 357 -24.92 4.33 16.77
N ASP A 358 -26.10 4.94 16.58
CA ASP A 358 -26.25 6.11 15.72
C ASP A 358 -25.52 7.35 16.25
N ALA A 359 -25.48 7.52 17.57
CA ALA A 359 -24.74 8.62 18.20
C ALA A 359 -23.23 8.44 17.99
N PHE A 360 -22.72 7.23 18.17
CA PHE A 360 -21.31 6.93 17.94
C PHE A 360 -20.94 7.05 16.45
N ALA A 361 -21.78 6.58 15.54
CA ALA A 361 -21.57 6.73 14.10
C ALA A 361 -21.47 8.21 13.67
N ARG A 362 -22.31 9.08 14.25
CA ARG A 362 -22.20 10.54 14.03
C ARG A 362 -20.87 11.08 14.55
N MET A 363 -20.45 10.70 15.76
CA MET A 363 -19.16 11.14 16.30
C MET A 363 -17.98 10.68 15.42
N VAL A 364 -18.02 9.46 14.87
CA VAL A 364 -17.02 8.95 13.91
C VAL A 364 -17.01 9.79 12.64
N SER A 365 -18.20 10.13 12.11
CA SER A 365 -18.32 11.00 10.94
C SER A 365 -17.74 12.40 11.18
N ASP A 366 -18.03 12.98 12.34
CA ASP A 366 -17.65 14.35 12.73
C ASP A 366 -16.25 14.42 13.35
N ALA A 367 -15.53 13.30 13.42
CA ALA A 367 -14.18 13.23 13.99
C ALA A 367 -13.24 14.25 13.33
N THR A 368 -12.36 14.83 14.15
CA THR A 368 -11.44 15.92 13.77
C THR A 368 -10.47 15.46 12.67
N PRO A 369 -10.45 16.09 11.49
CA PRO A 369 -9.49 15.77 10.43
C PRO A 369 -8.05 16.04 10.87
N LEU A 370 -7.08 15.29 10.31
CA LEU A 370 -5.65 15.43 10.57
C LEU A 370 -5.18 16.89 10.47
N SER A 371 -5.59 17.61 9.43
CA SER A 371 -5.21 19.01 9.22
C SER A 371 -5.61 19.91 10.40
N ARG A 372 -6.86 19.76 10.87
CA ARG A 372 -7.34 20.52 12.04
C ARG A 372 -6.61 20.13 13.32
N PHE A 373 -6.38 18.83 13.53
CA PHE A 373 -5.68 18.37 14.72
C PHE A 373 -4.21 18.82 14.73
N VAL A 374 -3.52 18.85 13.59
CA VAL A 374 -2.17 19.46 13.45
C VAL A 374 -2.18 20.92 13.90
N MET A 375 -3.19 21.69 13.46
CA MET A 375 -3.34 23.10 13.86
C MET A 375 -3.61 23.26 15.35
N GLU A 376 -4.45 22.42 15.96
CA GLU A 376 -4.71 22.41 17.40
C GLU A 376 -3.43 22.15 18.19
N VAL A 377 -2.69 21.10 17.81
CA VAL A 377 -1.42 20.74 18.44
C VAL A 377 -0.37 21.83 18.28
N ALA A 378 -0.26 22.44 17.09
CA ALA A 378 0.69 23.51 16.85
C ALA A 378 0.36 24.81 17.62
N ARG A 379 -0.90 25.01 18.00
CA ARG A 379 -1.36 26.17 18.79
C ARG A 379 -1.27 25.97 20.30
N GLU A 380 -0.97 24.76 20.75
CA GLU A 380 -0.94 24.47 22.18
C GLU A 380 0.08 25.36 22.92
N GLY A 381 -0.39 26.14 23.91
CA GLY A 381 0.44 27.07 24.67
C GLY A 381 0.86 28.34 23.92
N CYS A 382 0.32 28.62 22.71
CA CYS A 382 0.64 29.81 21.93
C CYS A 382 -0.39 30.93 22.15
N ASP A 383 0.09 32.11 22.54
CA ASP A 383 -0.69 33.35 22.47
C ASP A 383 -0.59 33.94 21.06
N ILE A 384 -1.56 33.61 20.21
CA ILE A 384 -1.55 33.99 18.77
C ILE A 384 -1.72 35.49 18.53
N ASP A 385 -2.13 36.26 19.54
CA ASP A 385 -2.26 37.71 19.43
C ASP A 385 -0.89 38.40 19.58
N SER A 386 0.07 37.74 20.24
CA SER A 386 1.45 38.21 20.37
C SER A 386 2.36 37.73 19.23
N ALA A 387 3.40 38.49 18.93
CA ALA A 387 4.41 38.10 17.92
C ALA A 387 5.19 36.86 18.39
N GLU A 388 5.49 36.77 19.68
CA GLU A 388 6.18 35.64 20.30
C GLU A 388 5.36 34.36 20.20
N GLY A 389 4.06 34.42 20.46
CA GLY A 389 3.16 33.28 20.39
C GLY A 389 2.99 32.79 18.93
N ARG A 390 2.92 33.70 17.94
CA ARG A 390 2.93 33.32 16.52
C ARG A 390 4.26 32.68 16.10
N ALA A 391 5.38 33.17 16.61
CA ALA A 391 6.69 32.56 16.38
C ALA A 391 6.80 31.17 17.00
N LEU A 392 6.26 30.99 18.21
CA LEU A 392 6.18 29.69 18.88
C LEU A 392 5.32 28.71 18.08
N LEU A 393 4.15 29.14 17.60
CA LEU A 393 3.29 28.35 16.70
C LEU A 393 4.05 27.89 15.45
N ALA A 394 4.77 28.78 14.79
CA ALA A 394 5.59 28.44 13.63
C ALA A 394 6.67 27.39 13.95
N ALA A 395 7.31 27.52 15.11
CA ALA A 395 8.33 26.58 15.58
C ALA A 395 7.74 25.19 15.90
N GLN A 396 6.56 25.12 16.53
CA GLN A 396 5.87 23.88 16.84
C GLN A 396 5.27 23.20 15.59
N ALA A 397 4.79 23.97 14.64
CA ALA A 397 4.23 23.46 13.39
C ALA A 397 5.29 22.92 12.42
N LYS A 398 6.50 23.47 12.43
CA LYS A 398 7.58 23.10 11.50
C LYS A 398 7.86 21.59 11.45
N PRO A 399 8.14 20.87 12.54
CA PRO A 399 8.41 19.43 12.51
C PRO A 399 7.22 18.62 11.99
N LEU A 400 5.99 19.02 12.30
CA LEU A 400 4.78 18.36 11.84
C LEU A 400 4.61 18.48 10.33
N TRP A 401 4.80 19.68 9.79
CA TRP A 401 4.72 19.94 8.36
C TRP A 401 5.85 19.23 7.59
N LEU A 402 7.08 19.21 8.13
CA LEU A 402 8.21 18.52 7.51
C LEU A 402 8.01 17.01 7.43
N ALA A 403 7.29 16.41 8.38
CA ALA A 403 7.00 14.98 8.39
C ALA A 403 6.00 14.55 7.31
N MET A 404 5.24 15.48 6.73
CA MET A 404 4.26 15.17 5.67
C MET A 404 4.95 14.94 4.32
N PRO A 405 4.48 13.98 3.50
CA PRO A 405 4.95 13.81 2.12
C PRO A 405 4.54 15.01 1.26
N ASP A 406 5.28 15.24 0.17
CA ASP A 406 4.95 16.31 -0.76
C ASP A 406 3.63 16.02 -1.48
N GLY A 407 2.77 17.04 -1.58
CA GLY A 407 1.42 16.94 -2.15
C GLY A 407 0.61 18.21 -1.98
N VAL A 408 -0.61 18.18 -2.48
CA VAL A 408 -1.55 19.30 -2.38
C VAL A 408 -1.92 19.54 -0.91
N LEU A 409 -2.16 18.47 -0.14
CA LEU A 409 -2.49 18.57 1.29
C LEU A 409 -1.40 19.31 2.06
N LYS A 410 -0.13 18.97 1.87
CA LYS A 410 1.03 19.63 2.51
C LYS A 410 1.10 21.12 2.15
N THR A 411 0.80 21.45 0.88
CA THR A 411 0.78 22.83 0.39
C THR A 411 -0.37 23.63 1.01
N GLN A 412 -1.58 23.04 1.13
CA GLN A 412 -2.72 23.68 1.79
C GLN A 412 -2.46 23.89 3.28
N MET A 413 -1.87 22.91 3.96
CA MET A 413 -1.47 23.04 5.36
C MET A 413 -0.46 24.18 5.57
N LEU A 414 0.52 24.33 4.66
CA LEU A 414 1.47 25.45 4.73
C LEU A 414 0.75 26.81 4.61
N ASN A 415 -0.25 26.90 3.73
CA ASN A 415 -1.04 28.11 3.56
C ASN A 415 -1.85 28.46 4.83
N GLU A 416 -2.52 27.47 5.45
CA GLU A 416 -3.25 27.65 6.70
C GLU A 416 -2.31 28.08 7.84
N LEU A 417 -1.13 27.45 7.95
CA LEU A 417 -0.12 27.80 8.93
C LEU A 417 0.44 29.21 8.72
N ALA A 418 0.73 29.59 7.48
CA ALA A 418 1.21 30.92 7.11
C ALA A 418 0.19 32.02 7.50
N ASN A 419 -1.09 31.76 7.24
CA ASN A 419 -2.18 32.67 7.64
C ASN A 419 -2.28 32.79 9.18
N ALA A 420 -2.16 31.67 9.90
CA ALA A 420 -2.21 31.66 11.37
C ALA A 420 -1.01 32.38 12.01
N VAL A 421 0.16 32.30 11.40
CA VAL A 421 1.40 32.98 11.84
C VAL A 421 1.42 34.46 11.41
N GLY A 422 0.69 34.83 10.34
CA GLY A 422 0.61 36.19 9.82
C GLY A 422 1.79 36.58 8.92
N ILE A 423 2.38 35.60 8.20
CA ILE A 423 3.46 35.84 7.21
C ILE A 423 3.12 35.16 5.88
N GLY A 424 3.78 35.58 4.80
CA GLY A 424 3.56 34.97 3.50
C GLY A 424 3.98 33.50 3.43
N GLN A 425 3.23 32.65 2.70
CA GLN A 425 3.51 31.22 2.54
C GLN A 425 4.96 30.96 2.06
N HIS A 426 5.42 31.70 1.05
CA HIS A 426 6.78 31.55 0.52
C HIS A 426 7.86 31.96 1.53
N GLU A 427 7.56 32.95 2.37
CA GLU A 427 8.48 33.39 3.41
C GLU A 427 8.59 32.37 4.53
N LEU A 428 7.47 31.82 5.00
CA LEU A 428 7.44 30.75 6.00
C LEU A 428 8.21 29.52 5.50
N GLN A 429 7.95 29.11 4.26
CA GLN A 429 8.64 27.98 3.64
C GLN A 429 10.15 28.22 3.54
N ARG A 430 10.57 29.40 3.10
CA ARG A 430 11.98 29.78 3.03
C ARG A 430 12.66 29.72 4.39
N LEU A 431 12.03 30.27 5.44
CA LEU A 431 12.54 30.24 6.81
C LEU A 431 12.69 28.80 7.33
N TRP A 432 11.75 27.92 6.99
CA TRP A 432 11.80 26.52 7.44
C TRP A 432 12.84 25.69 6.69
N LEU A 433 13.03 25.90 5.39
CA LEU A 433 14.01 25.17 4.57
C LEU A 433 15.44 25.72 4.74
N ALA A 434 15.61 27.02 4.96
CA ALA A 434 16.92 27.63 5.21
C ALA A 434 17.56 27.21 6.54
N SER A 435 16.78 26.67 7.49
CA SER A 435 17.23 26.25 8.81
C SER A 435 17.71 24.80 8.89
N THR A 436 17.89 24.10 7.78
CA THR A 436 18.55 22.79 7.75
C THR A 436 20.05 23.02 7.77
N PRO A 437 20.81 22.67 8.83
CA PRO A 437 22.25 22.79 8.81
C PRO A 437 22.83 21.73 7.88
N SER A 438 23.17 22.14 6.66
CA SER A 438 24.07 21.38 5.81
C SER A 438 25.49 21.58 6.33
N GLY A 439 26.05 20.53 6.96
CA GLY A 439 27.48 20.41 7.15
C GLY A 439 28.00 20.76 8.54
N THR A 440 28.48 19.77 9.23
CA THR A 440 29.48 19.88 10.29
C THR A 440 30.60 20.85 9.92
N PRO A 441 30.96 21.83 10.74
CA PRO A 441 32.12 22.65 10.49
C PRO A 441 33.39 21.83 10.76
N SER A 442 34.08 21.46 9.70
CA SER A 442 35.47 21.04 9.76
C SER A 442 36.31 22.26 10.17
N PHE A 443 36.77 22.26 11.39
CA PHE A 443 37.78 23.22 11.85
C PHE A 443 39.12 22.89 11.19
N ASN A 444 39.60 23.77 10.30
CA ASN A 444 40.98 23.76 9.84
C ASN A 444 41.60 25.11 10.13
N PRO A 445 42.63 25.21 11.02
CA PRO A 445 43.29 26.47 11.30
C PRO A 445 44.53 26.61 10.41
N ALA A 446 44.53 27.55 9.51
CA ALA A 446 45.71 28.33 9.08
C ALA A 446 45.45 29.04 7.74
N ASN A 447 45.37 30.30 7.66
CA ASN A 447 46.32 31.30 7.21
C ASN A 447 45.65 32.64 6.92
N LYS A 448 46.35 33.69 7.36
CA LYS A 448 46.04 35.11 7.28
C LYS A 448 46.38 35.71 5.88
N PRO A 449 46.26 37.04 5.68
CA PRO A 449 45.44 37.64 4.64
C PRO A 449 46.31 38.40 3.57
N ALA A 450 45.70 38.71 2.42
CA ALA A 450 46.22 39.81 1.54
C ALA A 450 45.06 40.49 0.78
N GLN A 451 44.90 41.66 1.09
CA GLN A 451 44.64 42.98 0.50
C GLN A 451 44.19 43.12 -0.96
N LYS A 452 43.11 43.92 -1.07
CA LYS A 452 42.86 45.10 -1.94
C LYS A 452 42.79 44.97 -3.47
N SER A 453 41.69 45.38 -3.99
CA SER A 453 41.35 46.60 -4.70
C SER A 453 40.53 46.33 -5.98
N GLY A 454 39.54 47.18 -6.21
CA GLY A 454 39.20 47.66 -7.52
C GLY A 454 37.69 47.90 -7.74
N PHE A 455 37.32 49.16 -7.57
CA PHE A 455 36.06 49.76 -8.02
C PHE A 455 35.86 49.62 -9.53
N ALA A 456 34.65 49.37 -9.98
CA ALA A 456 33.99 50.07 -11.08
C ALA A 456 32.52 49.69 -11.24
N SER A 457 31.63 50.65 -11.14
CA SER A 457 30.26 50.74 -11.68
C SER A 457 30.30 51.61 -12.94
N PRO A 458 29.20 51.94 -13.66
CA PRO A 458 27.96 51.17 -13.96
C PRO A 458 27.51 51.28 -15.46
N SER A 459 26.43 50.54 -15.79
CA SER A 459 25.38 50.88 -16.81
C SER A 459 25.66 50.79 -18.30
N PRO A 460 24.63 50.85 -19.21
CA PRO A 460 23.19 50.75 -19.06
C PRO A 460 22.46 49.80 -20.08
N TRP A 461 21.22 49.46 -19.74
CA TRP A 461 20.05 49.25 -20.61
C TRP A 461 20.16 48.69 -22.03
N THR A 462 19.55 47.50 -22.25
CA THR A 462 18.70 47.27 -23.44
C THR A 462 17.51 46.37 -23.07
N ARG A 463 16.33 46.91 -23.34
CA ARG A 463 15.06 46.21 -23.40
C ARG A 463 15.05 45.28 -24.61
N THR A 464 14.52 44.05 -24.49
CA THR A 464 13.41 43.51 -25.31
C THR A 464 13.39 42.01 -25.15
N GLY A 465 12.19 41.47 -24.89
CA GLY A 465 11.94 40.04 -24.90
C GLY A 465 10.65 39.69 -24.16
N TYR A 466 9.51 39.89 -24.83
CA TYR A 466 8.19 39.36 -24.41
C TYR A 466 8.28 37.85 -24.21
N ASN A 467 8.22 37.37 -22.97
CA ASN A 467 7.93 35.99 -22.68
C ASN A 467 6.40 35.80 -22.58
N LYS A 468 5.83 35.18 -23.59
CA LYS A 468 4.45 34.68 -23.60
C LYS A 468 4.32 33.63 -22.49
N ARG A 469 3.46 33.87 -21.52
CA ARG A 469 2.94 32.86 -20.60
C ARG A 469 2.23 31.79 -21.43
N PRO A 470 2.44 30.49 -21.14
CA PRO A 470 1.56 29.46 -21.69
C PRO A 470 0.15 29.61 -21.12
N PRO A 471 -0.90 29.33 -21.90
CA PRO A 471 -2.27 29.43 -21.46
C PRO A 471 -2.58 28.38 -20.37
N PRO A 472 -3.56 28.64 -19.49
CA PRO A 472 -3.98 27.66 -18.49
C PRO A 472 -4.56 26.43 -19.18
N ILE A 473 -4.12 25.25 -18.75
CA ILE A 473 -4.66 23.97 -19.21
C ILE A 473 -6.08 23.83 -18.66
N GLY A 474 -7.04 24.17 -19.49
CA GLY A 474 -8.43 23.85 -19.25
C GLY A 474 -8.63 22.33 -19.35
N ILE A 475 -9.13 21.73 -18.28
CA ILE A 475 -9.58 20.34 -18.24
C ILE A 475 -10.79 20.20 -19.15
N ASN A 476 -10.58 19.85 -20.41
CA ASN A 476 -11.62 19.34 -21.30
C ASN A 476 -11.69 17.82 -21.14
N LEU A 477 -12.64 17.35 -20.34
CA LEU A 477 -13.13 15.98 -20.27
C LEU A 477 -13.87 15.61 -21.58
N ARG A 478 -13.10 15.41 -22.66
CA ARG A 478 -13.48 14.57 -23.81
C ARG A 478 -12.20 13.84 -24.21
N SER A 479 -12.13 12.54 -23.91
CA SER A 479 -11.08 11.66 -24.37
C SER A 479 -10.97 11.77 -25.90
N LYS A 480 -9.85 12.31 -26.37
CA LYS A 480 -9.50 12.31 -27.79
C LYS A 480 -9.33 10.84 -28.17
N ALA A 481 -9.95 10.41 -29.27
CA ALA A 481 -9.75 9.05 -29.77
C ALA A 481 -8.24 8.74 -29.84
N PRO A 482 -7.80 7.54 -29.42
CA PRO A 482 -6.40 7.18 -29.40
C PRO A 482 -5.79 7.34 -30.78
N SER A 483 -4.54 7.80 -30.85
CA SER A 483 -3.81 7.89 -32.12
C SER A 483 -3.53 6.46 -32.64
N ARG A 484 -3.21 6.33 -33.94
CA ARG A 484 -2.81 5.02 -34.51
C ARG A 484 -1.61 4.41 -33.80
N HIS A 485 -0.68 5.24 -33.34
CA HIS A 485 0.50 4.81 -32.56
C HIS A 485 0.08 4.30 -31.17
N ASP A 486 -0.82 5.03 -30.48
CA ASP A 486 -1.38 4.59 -29.20
C ASP A 486 -2.08 3.25 -29.36
N ARG A 487 -2.90 3.10 -30.40
CA ARG A 487 -3.69 1.90 -30.61
C ARG A 487 -2.82 0.67 -30.97
N ALA A 488 -1.79 0.84 -31.82
CA ALA A 488 -0.84 -0.23 -32.12
C ALA A 488 -0.13 -0.72 -30.85
N LEU A 489 0.30 0.22 -30.00
CA LEU A 489 0.94 -0.10 -28.73
C LEU A 489 -0.02 -0.81 -27.78
N GLN A 490 -1.26 -0.34 -27.65
CA GLN A 490 -2.30 -0.97 -26.84
C GLN A 490 -2.55 -2.41 -27.24
N ILE A 491 -2.70 -2.67 -28.54
CA ILE A 491 -2.97 -4.03 -29.08
C ILE A 491 -1.79 -4.95 -28.79
N LEU A 492 -0.56 -4.54 -29.08
CA LEU A 492 0.64 -5.36 -28.92
C LEU A 492 0.97 -5.65 -27.45
N PHE A 493 0.68 -4.71 -26.54
CA PHE A 493 0.83 -4.95 -25.11
C PHE A 493 -0.30 -5.82 -24.54
N ALA A 494 -1.52 -5.71 -25.08
CA ALA A 494 -2.64 -6.53 -24.64
C ALA A 494 -2.52 -7.99 -25.13
N ASP A 495 -1.98 -8.18 -26.34
CA ASP A 495 -1.80 -9.49 -26.98
C ASP A 495 -0.47 -9.52 -27.76
N MET A 496 0.60 -9.91 -27.06
CA MET A 496 1.94 -10.00 -27.64
C MET A 496 2.07 -11.08 -28.73
N GLN A 497 1.14 -12.04 -28.83
CA GLN A 497 1.17 -13.04 -29.91
C GLN A 497 1.05 -12.39 -31.29
N GLN A 498 0.39 -11.26 -31.40
CA GLN A 498 0.26 -10.52 -32.65
C GLN A 498 1.61 -9.99 -33.17
N TRP A 499 2.64 -9.87 -32.30
CA TRP A 499 4.00 -9.54 -32.70
C TRP A 499 4.57 -10.60 -33.64
N ASP A 500 4.37 -11.90 -33.39
CA ASP A 500 4.81 -13.01 -34.25
C ASP A 500 4.16 -12.99 -35.64
N GLY A 501 2.95 -12.45 -35.74
CA GLY A 501 2.19 -12.33 -36.98
C GLY A 501 2.64 -11.19 -37.91
N LEU A 502 3.56 -10.31 -37.44
CA LEU A 502 4.04 -9.18 -38.22
C LEU A 502 5.19 -9.59 -39.15
N SER A 503 5.21 -9.01 -40.34
CA SER A 503 6.32 -9.18 -41.27
C SER A 503 7.54 -8.35 -40.89
N ALA A 504 8.75 -8.73 -41.34
CA ALA A 504 9.98 -7.97 -41.06
C ALA A 504 9.89 -6.48 -41.43
N PRO A 505 9.27 -6.04 -42.56
CA PRO A 505 9.05 -4.63 -42.82
C PRO A 505 8.12 -3.94 -41.81
N GLN A 506 7.11 -4.66 -41.27
CA GLN A 506 6.20 -4.13 -40.27
C GLN A 506 6.90 -3.95 -38.91
N HIS A 507 7.74 -4.91 -38.49
CA HIS A 507 8.60 -4.73 -37.31
C HIS A 507 9.49 -3.51 -37.46
N HIS A 508 10.13 -3.33 -38.62
CA HIS A 508 11.00 -2.15 -38.86
C HIS A 508 10.20 -0.86 -38.79
N LEU A 509 8.99 -0.80 -39.33
CA LEU A 509 8.09 0.34 -39.26
C LEU A 509 7.75 0.73 -37.82
N LEU A 510 7.47 -0.27 -36.95
CA LEU A 510 7.16 -0.05 -35.55
C LEU A 510 8.37 0.48 -34.75
N LEU A 511 9.57 -0.04 -35.05
CA LEU A 511 10.81 0.39 -34.41
C LEU A 511 11.24 1.80 -34.81
N GLU A 512 10.86 2.27 -36.00
CA GLU A 512 11.16 3.63 -36.51
C GLU A 512 10.11 4.67 -36.11
N MET A 513 9.09 4.31 -35.32
CA MET A 513 8.11 5.27 -34.82
C MET A 513 8.79 6.40 -34.00
N PRO A 514 8.20 7.62 -33.99
CA PRO A 514 8.72 8.69 -33.18
C PRO A 514 8.67 8.36 -31.68
N ALA A 515 9.62 8.91 -30.90
CA ALA A 515 9.60 8.74 -29.44
C ALA A 515 8.27 9.22 -28.84
N PRO A 516 7.72 8.53 -27.83
CA PRO A 516 8.28 7.37 -27.10
C PRO A 516 7.94 6.00 -27.71
N TYR A 517 7.16 5.95 -28.82
CA TYR A 517 6.62 4.71 -29.36
C TYR A 517 7.70 3.77 -29.90
N GLY A 518 8.66 4.27 -30.68
CA GLY A 518 9.74 3.44 -31.24
C GLY A 518 10.61 2.83 -30.14
N GLU A 519 10.89 3.59 -29.07
CA GLU A 519 11.64 3.09 -27.91
C GLU A 519 10.88 1.99 -27.18
N LEU A 520 9.57 2.13 -27.02
CA LEU A 520 8.70 1.11 -26.43
C LEU A 520 8.59 -0.14 -27.31
N MET A 521 8.52 0.02 -28.62
CA MET A 521 8.52 -1.11 -29.55
C MET A 521 9.86 -1.84 -29.58
N ALA A 522 10.98 -1.11 -29.46
CA ALA A 522 12.31 -1.70 -29.34
C ALA A 522 12.44 -2.49 -28.03
N TRP A 523 11.93 -1.95 -26.93
CA TRP A 523 11.86 -2.65 -25.65
C TRP A 523 10.98 -3.91 -25.74
N LEU A 524 9.79 -3.82 -26.36
CA LEU A 524 8.89 -4.96 -26.57
C LEU A 524 9.56 -6.06 -27.40
N ASN A 525 10.27 -5.68 -28.48
CA ASN A 525 11.03 -6.60 -29.31
C ASN A 525 12.14 -7.30 -28.51
N GLN A 526 12.85 -6.57 -27.66
CA GLN A 526 13.85 -7.15 -26.77
C GLN A 526 13.21 -8.17 -25.81
N GLN A 527 12.08 -7.82 -25.19
CA GLN A 527 11.36 -8.74 -24.30
C GLN A 527 10.92 -10.01 -25.04
N TRP A 528 10.45 -9.87 -26.26
CA TRP A 528 10.07 -11.02 -27.10
C TRP A 528 11.26 -11.91 -27.44
N LEU A 529 12.42 -11.34 -27.79
CA LEU A 529 13.65 -12.10 -28.08
C LEU A 529 14.20 -12.83 -26.85
N GLU A 530 14.12 -12.23 -25.67
CA GLU A 530 14.69 -12.77 -24.43
C GLU A 530 13.76 -13.80 -23.76
N ASN A 531 12.46 -13.54 -23.76
CA ASN A 531 11.49 -14.25 -22.94
C ASN A 531 10.33 -14.89 -23.73
N GLY A 532 10.28 -14.69 -25.05
CA GLY A 532 9.15 -15.13 -25.89
C GLY A 532 7.89 -14.30 -25.66
N VAL A 533 6.73 -14.86 -26.03
CA VAL A 533 5.42 -14.23 -25.84
C VAL A 533 5.09 -14.15 -24.35
N GLN A 534 4.79 -12.95 -23.87
CA GLN A 534 4.47 -12.69 -22.47
C GLN A 534 3.07 -12.10 -22.30
N PRO A 535 2.37 -12.40 -21.20
CA PRO A 535 1.11 -11.76 -20.86
C PRO A 535 1.32 -10.29 -20.45
N LEU A 536 0.27 -9.47 -20.60
CA LEU A 536 0.29 -8.05 -20.22
C LEU A 536 0.86 -7.80 -18.82
N ALA A 537 0.52 -8.67 -17.85
CA ALA A 537 1.02 -8.57 -16.49
C ALA A 537 2.55 -8.68 -16.40
N GLY A 538 3.16 -9.57 -17.18
CA GLY A 538 4.61 -9.74 -17.28
C GLY A 538 5.28 -8.52 -17.91
N LEU A 539 4.70 -8.00 -19.00
CA LEU A 539 5.20 -6.80 -19.69
C LEU A 539 5.12 -5.55 -18.80
N ARG A 540 4.02 -5.35 -18.06
CA ARG A 540 3.88 -4.24 -17.10
C ARG A 540 4.91 -4.32 -15.99
N GLU A 541 5.14 -5.51 -15.44
CA GLU A 541 6.15 -5.68 -14.40
C GLU A 541 7.57 -5.46 -14.95
N GLY A 542 7.86 -5.89 -16.17
CA GLY A 542 9.13 -5.62 -16.86
C GLY A 542 9.41 -4.13 -17.10
N LEU A 543 8.36 -3.31 -17.23
CA LEU A 543 8.47 -1.85 -17.37
C LEU A 543 8.61 -1.10 -16.04
N ARG A 544 8.47 -1.76 -14.91
CA ARG A 544 8.52 -1.12 -13.59
C ARG A 544 9.88 -0.46 -13.35
N GLY A 545 9.87 0.83 -13.05
CA GLY A 545 11.08 1.65 -12.94
C GLY A 545 11.70 2.08 -14.27
N HIS A 546 11.10 1.74 -15.42
CA HIS A 546 11.54 2.21 -16.73
C HIS A 546 11.06 3.64 -16.99
N SER A 547 11.82 4.42 -17.78
CA SER A 547 11.48 5.82 -18.11
C SER A 547 10.09 6.00 -18.74
N HIS A 548 9.55 4.96 -19.38
CA HIS A 548 8.26 4.97 -20.08
C HIS A 548 7.12 4.31 -19.31
N GLU A 549 7.33 3.85 -18.07
CA GLU A 549 6.29 3.22 -17.25
C GLU A 549 5.01 4.05 -17.16
N GLY A 550 5.14 5.36 -16.91
CA GLY A 550 3.98 6.26 -16.77
C GLY A 550 3.22 6.51 -18.08
N VAL A 551 3.87 6.36 -19.24
CA VAL A 551 3.21 6.49 -20.55
C VAL A 551 2.40 5.24 -20.84
N VAL A 552 3.00 4.07 -20.66
CA VAL A 552 2.37 2.77 -20.92
C VAL A 552 1.20 2.53 -19.96
N SER A 553 1.36 2.83 -18.67
CA SER A 553 0.28 2.67 -17.69
C SER A 553 -0.96 3.47 -18.08
N ARG A 554 -0.82 4.74 -18.47
CA ARG A 554 -1.96 5.56 -18.92
C ARG A 554 -2.62 5.01 -20.17
N LEU A 555 -1.83 4.65 -21.19
CA LEU A 555 -2.36 4.15 -22.45
C LEU A 555 -3.08 2.81 -22.32
N ILE A 556 -2.60 1.95 -21.42
CA ILE A 556 -3.19 0.63 -21.19
C ILE A 556 -4.41 0.72 -20.26
N ASP A 557 -4.35 1.54 -19.21
CA ASP A 557 -5.47 1.69 -18.27
C ASP A 557 -6.71 2.28 -18.95
N ASP A 558 -6.51 3.23 -19.87
CA ASP A 558 -7.61 3.78 -20.71
C ASP A 558 -8.19 2.75 -21.68
N ALA A 559 -7.41 1.74 -22.06
CA ALA A 559 -7.79 0.76 -23.09
C ALA A 559 -8.26 -0.59 -22.53
N LEU A 560 -8.05 -0.88 -21.26
CA LEU A 560 -8.44 -2.17 -20.63
C LEU A 560 -9.95 -2.45 -20.72
N ALA A 561 -10.77 -1.39 -20.84
CA ALA A 561 -12.22 -1.51 -20.98
C ALA A 561 -12.69 -2.01 -22.37
N ASP A 562 -11.91 -1.77 -23.45
CA ASP A 562 -12.39 -1.91 -24.85
C ASP A 562 -11.54 -2.83 -25.74
N ILE A 563 -10.50 -3.51 -25.22
CA ILE A 563 -9.65 -4.34 -26.08
C ILE A 563 -10.20 -5.78 -26.18
N ASP A 564 -11.20 -5.99 -26.98
CA ASP A 564 -11.31 -7.21 -27.79
C ASP A 564 -10.41 -6.99 -29.01
N SER A 565 -9.16 -7.50 -28.95
CA SER A 565 -8.18 -7.31 -30.03
C SER A 565 -8.56 -8.20 -31.21
N ASP A 566 -9.19 -7.61 -32.23
CA ASP A 566 -9.33 -8.25 -33.54
C ASP A 566 -7.96 -8.20 -34.25
N ALA A 567 -7.43 -9.35 -34.64
CA ALA A 567 -6.18 -9.43 -35.41
C ALA A 567 -6.20 -8.58 -36.70
N GLY A 568 -7.38 -8.34 -37.29
CA GLY A 568 -7.59 -7.46 -38.41
C GLY A 568 -7.36 -5.98 -38.11
N GLU A 569 -7.58 -5.55 -36.86
CA GLU A 569 -7.37 -4.15 -36.44
C GLU A 569 -5.89 -3.76 -36.51
N LEU A 570 -4.98 -4.59 -35.98
CA LEU A 570 -3.54 -4.31 -36.06
C LEU A 570 -3.06 -4.23 -37.51
N GLN A 571 -3.48 -5.15 -38.38
CA GLN A 571 -3.11 -5.14 -39.80
C GLN A 571 -3.62 -3.87 -40.51
N SER A 572 -4.81 -3.41 -40.18
CA SER A 572 -5.38 -2.16 -40.71
C SER A 572 -4.56 -0.94 -40.25
N ILE A 573 -4.11 -0.92 -38.98
CA ILE A 573 -3.25 0.14 -38.46
C ILE A 573 -1.87 0.10 -39.13
N MET A 574 -1.26 -1.07 -39.28
CA MET A 574 0.02 -1.23 -39.96
C MET A 574 -0.02 -0.73 -41.39
N LEU A 575 -1.08 -1.08 -42.14
CA LEU A 575 -1.29 -0.59 -43.51
C LEU A 575 -1.42 0.95 -43.56
N ALA A 576 -2.11 1.55 -42.58
CA ALA A 576 -2.24 2.99 -42.50
C ALA A 576 -0.90 3.68 -42.17
N LEU A 577 -0.12 3.14 -41.24
CA LEU A 577 1.20 3.68 -40.86
C LEU A 577 2.18 3.54 -42.05
N GLU A 578 2.17 2.46 -42.79
CA GLU A 578 2.99 2.31 -44.02
C GLU A 578 2.64 3.37 -45.06
N LYS A 579 1.35 3.64 -45.28
CA LYS A 579 0.89 4.71 -46.20
C LYS A 579 1.36 6.09 -45.72
N ASP A 580 1.30 6.36 -44.44
CA ASP A 580 1.74 7.64 -43.87
C ASP A 580 3.26 7.83 -44.00
N GLN A 581 4.07 6.76 -43.78
CA GLN A 581 5.52 6.78 -43.96
C GLN A 581 5.91 7.01 -45.43
N LEU A 582 5.29 6.30 -46.37
CA LEU A 582 5.55 6.49 -47.79
C LEU A 582 5.19 7.92 -48.25
N SER A 583 4.09 8.47 -47.74
CA SER A 583 3.70 9.86 -48.05
C SER A 583 4.72 10.86 -47.53
N GLN A 584 5.23 10.68 -46.31
CA GLN A 584 6.27 11.54 -45.72
C GLN A 584 7.60 11.44 -46.49
N GLU A 585 8.00 10.22 -46.92
CA GLU A 585 9.18 10.02 -47.72
C GLU A 585 9.06 10.72 -49.10
N ILE A 586 7.92 10.60 -49.76
CA ILE A 586 7.62 11.28 -51.03
C ILE A 586 7.69 12.80 -50.84
N ASP A 587 7.08 13.36 -49.80
CA ASP A 587 7.14 14.79 -49.48
C ASP A 587 8.56 15.30 -49.19
N SER A 588 9.35 14.48 -48.49
CA SER A 588 10.76 14.78 -48.19
C SER A 588 11.60 14.81 -49.47
N LEU A 589 11.43 13.79 -50.32
CA LEU A 589 12.15 13.71 -51.62
C LEU A 589 11.70 14.82 -52.57
N THR A 590 10.43 15.20 -52.59
CA THR A 590 9.89 16.29 -53.41
C THR A 590 10.52 17.60 -53.06
N ARG A 591 10.77 17.88 -51.77
CA ARG A 591 11.50 19.11 -51.32
C ARG A 591 12.97 19.11 -51.75
N ARG A 592 13.59 17.94 -51.94
CA ARG A 592 14.99 17.79 -52.32
C ARG A 592 15.18 17.58 -53.80
N MET A 593 14.12 17.50 -54.63
CA MET A 593 14.12 17.14 -56.05
C MET A 593 15.01 18.06 -56.89
N ALA A 594 15.19 19.34 -56.48
CA ALA A 594 16.07 20.30 -57.17
C ALA A 594 17.57 20.02 -56.96
N SER A 595 17.94 19.28 -55.91
CA SER A 595 19.34 18.98 -55.57
C SER A 595 19.75 17.53 -55.72
N ASP A 596 18.79 16.61 -55.97
CA ASP A 596 19.01 15.16 -56.07
C ASP A 596 18.48 14.61 -57.39
N PRO A 597 19.37 14.22 -58.36
CA PRO A 597 18.96 13.68 -59.67
C PRO A 597 18.20 12.34 -59.58
N LEU A 598 18.35 11.57 -58.49
CA LEU A 598 17.70 10.27 -58.31
C LEU A 598 16.34 10.38 -57.58
N ALA A 599 16.04 11.54 -57.04
CA ALA A 599 14.79 11.76 -56.28
C ALA A 599 13.55 11.48 -57.16
N TYR A 600 13.56 11.87 -58.41
CA TYR A 600 12.41 11.67 -59.31
C TYR A 600 12.08 10.19 -59.56
N GLU A 601 13.05 9.33 -59.83
CA GLU A 601 12.82 7.91 -60.01
C GLU A 601 12.36 7.24 -58.71
N ARG A 602 12.91 7.65 -57.60
CA ARG A 602 12.52 7.17 -56.29
C ARG A 602 11.07 7.56 -55.93
N ILE A 603 10.68 8.79 -56.19
CA ILE A 603 9.29 9.27 -55.99
C ILE A 603 8.33 8.45 -56.86
N LYS A 604 8.68 8.15 -58.10
CA LYS A 604 7.86 7.35 -59.01
C LYS A 604 7.65 5.94 -58.48
N GLN A 605 8.70 5.29 -57.96
CA GLN A 605 8.63 3.97 -57.34
C GLN A 605 7.74 3.99 -56.09
N LEU A 606 7.92 4.97 -55.19
CA LEU A 606 7.13 5.13 -53.97
C LEU A 606 5.65 5.41 -54.27
N ASN A 607 5.36 6.25 -55.27
CA ASN A 607 3.99 6.49 -55.69
C ASN A 607 3.31 5.23 -56.25
N SER A 608 4.06 4.40 -56.99
CA SER A 608 3.56 3.11 -57.49
C SER A 608 3.23 2.16 -56.34
N ARG A 609 4.10 2.08 -55.32
CA ARG A 609 3.88 1.29 -54.11
C ARG A 609 2.69 1.81 -53.31
N LEU A 610 2.58 3.14 -53.13
CA LEU A 610 1.46 3.76 -52.42
C LEU A 610 0.12 3.49 -53.16
N ALA A 611 0.11 3.54 -54.47
CA ALA A 611 -1.07 3.22 -55.28
C ALA A 611 -1.48 1.73 -55.16
N ALA A 612 -0.52 0.82 -55.08
CA ALA A 612 -0.76 -0.61 -54.83
C ALA A 612 -1.41 -0.83 -53.44
N LEU A 613 -0.86 -0.19 -52.39
CA LEU A 613 -1.40 -0.26 -51.02
C LEU A 613 -2.80 0.37 -50.87
N LYS A 614 -3.15 1.36 -51.71
CA LYS A 614 -4.50 1.95 -51.75
C LYS A 614 -5.54 1.03 -52.34
N LYS A 615 -5.12 0.07 -53.18
CA LYS A 615 -6.00 -0.92 -53.84
C LYS A 615 -6.13 -2.24 -53.07
N ALA A 616 -5.29 -2.47 -52.05
CA ALA A 616 -5.39 -3.65 -51.23
C ALA A 616 -6.71 -3.62 -50.40
N PRO A 617 -7.51 -4.71 -50.43
CA PRO A 617 -8.72 -4.75 -49.60
C PRO A 617 -8.33 -4.64 -48.13
N LEU A 618 -9.10 -3.89 -47.39
CA LEU A 618 -9.08 -3.93 -45.93
C LEU A 618 -9.57 -5.32 -45.50
N VAL A 619 -8.72 -6.13 -44.92
CA VAL A 619 -9.05 -7.46 -44.40
C VAL A 619 -9.79 -7.32 -43.11
#